data_715b69b3d0b277db9da5ee7139ef132b
#
_entry.id   715b69b3d0b277db9da5ee7139ef132b
#
_cell.length_a   1.000
_cell.length_b   1.000
_cell.length_c   1.000
_cell.angle_alpha   90.00
_cell.angle_beta   90.00
_cell.angle_gamma   90.00
#
_symmetry.space_group_name_H-M   'P 1'
#
loop_
_entity.id
_entity.type
_entity.pdbx_description
1 polymer ?
#
loop_
_entity_poly.entity_id
_entity_poly.type
_entity_poly.pdbx_seq_one_letter_code
_entity_poly.pdbx_strand_id
1 'polypeptide(L)'
;YKGYEERMQREKLLDFDDMLSMCYELFKARPDILSAWQGKYQYILIDEFQDINRIQYEIVKMLALPQNNLFIVGDDDQSIYRFRGARPELMLGFENDYPKAERILLDTNYRSVCTITERAGRVISHNTTRFPKDIRAARGEGRPIDIRLWPDPVHETLAIVSQLRDYVQMGVPYEEMAVLYRCLLYTSPSPRD
;
A
#
# COMPACT_ATOMS: atom_id res chain seq x y z
N TYR A 1 16.61 24.37 -0.06
CA TYR A 1 15.89 23.77 1.06
C TYR A 1 15.71 24.79 2.20
N LYS A 2 16.80 25.47 2.68
CA LYS A 2 16.76 26.44 3.78
C LYS A 2 15.73 27.56 3.56
N GLY A 3 15.67 28.15 2.36
CA GLY A 3 14.68 29.19 2.05
C GLY A 3 13.23 28.69 2.07
N TYR A 4 12.99 27.43 1.75
CA TYR A 4 11.69 26.79 1.87
C TYR A 4 11.27 26.69 3.36
N GLU A 5 12.14 26.16 4.21
CA GLU A 5 11.88 26.05 5.64
C GLU A 5 11.63 27.40 6.31
N GLU A 6 12.46 28.41 5.99
CA GLU A 6 12.28 29.78 6.51
C GLU A 6 10.95 30.37 6.12
N ARG A 7 10.46 30.09 4.91
CA ARG A 7 9.15 30.53 4.44
C ARG A 7 8.02 29.80 5.15
N MET A 8 8.09 28.46 5.27
CA MET A 8 7.11 27.64 5.99
C MET A 8 6.95 28.13 7.43
N GLN A 9 8.05 28.36 8.14
CA GLN A 9 8.05 28.87 9.51
C GLN A 9 7.43 30.29 9.61
N ARG A 10 7.82 31.19 8.70
CA ARG A 10 7.30 32.57 8.67
C ARG A 10 5.80 32.61 8.42
N GLU A 11 5.31 31.77 7.52
CA GLU A 11 3.90 31.69 7.13
C GLU A 11 3.10 30.74 8.04
N LYS A 12 3.75 30.07 9.01
CA LYS A 12 3.16 29.07 9.93
C LYS A 12 2.43 27.95 9.18
N LEU A 13 3.04 27.49 8.10
CA LEU A 13 2.57 26.36 7.31
C LEU A 13 3.34 25.09 7.68
N LEU A 14 2.70 23.94 7.48
CA LEU A 14 3.28 22.61 7.64
C LEU A 14 3.05 21.82 6.36
N ASP A 15 4.04 21.07 5.95
CA ASP A 15 3.84 20.03 4.95
C ASP A 15 3.51 18.66 5.60
N PHE A 16 3.30 17.63 4.80
CA PHE A 16 2.96 16.30 5.31
C PHE A 16 4.08 15.66 6.12
N ASP A 17 5.33 15.91 5.75
CA ASP A 17 6.50 15.39 6.47
C ASP A 17 6.67 16.10 7.80
N ASP A 18 6.41 17.41 7.84
CA ASP A 18 6.39 18.20 9.07
C ASP A 18 5.38 17.67 10.07
N MET A 19 4.15 17.31 9.62
CA MET A 19 3.12 16.79 10.52
C MET A 19 3.60 15.54 11.27
N LEU A 20 4.27 14.61 10.58
CA LEU A 20 4.79 13.41 11.19
C LEU A 20 5.99 13.69 12.10
N SER A 21 6.95 14.47 11.60
CA SER A 21 8.19 14.78 12.33
C SER A 21 7.90 15.57 13.60
N MET A 22 7.03 16.58 13.51
CA MET A 22 6.66 17.40 14.66
C MET A 22 5.79 16.63 15.66
N CYS A 23 4.92 15.72 15.20
CA CYS A 23 4.17 14.85 16.10
C CYS A 23 5.12 13.93 16.90
N TYR A 24 6.09 13.33 16.24
CA TYR A 24 7.11 12.49 16.88
C TYR A 24 7.92 13.27 17.91
N GLU A 25 8.43 14.44 17.55
CA GLU A 25 9.19 15.29 18.48
C GLU A 25 8.32 15.82 19.63
N LEU A 26 7.05 16.15 19.36
CA LEU A 26 6.10 16.55 20.41
C LEU A 26 5.93 15.44 21.45
N PHE A 27 5.72 14.21 21.02
CA PHE A 27 5.54 13.07 21.93
C PHE A 27 6.81 12.79 22.76
N LYS A 28 7.98 13.00 22.18
CA LYS A 28 9.25 12.91 22.93
C LYS A 28 9.44 14.04 23.95
N ALA A 29 9.10 15.27 23.56
CA ALA A 29 9.30 16.44 24.39
C ALA A 29 8.21 16.61 25.48
N ARG A 30 7.00 16.05 25.25
CA ARG A 30 5.82 16.23 26.11
C ARG A 30 5.20 14.88 26.47
N PRO A 31 5.80 14.15 27.45
CA PRO A 31 5.23 12.90 27.93
C PRO A 31 3.80 13.00 28.47
N ASP A 32 3.41 14.17 28.98
CA ASP A 32 2.06 14.45 29.42
C ASP A 32 1.04 14.39 28.28
N ILE A 33 1.39 14.95 27.11
CA ILE A 33 0.57 14.86 25.91
C ILE A 33 0.51 13.43 25.39
N LEU A 34 1.66 12.75 25.32
CA LEU A 34 1.71 11.35 24.90
C LEU A 34 0.84 10.47 25.81
N SER A 35 0.94 10.64 27.14
CA SER A 35 0.14 9.87 28.10
C SER A 35 -1.37 10.11 27.94
N ALA A 36 -1.77 11.33 27.62
CA ALA A 36 -3.18 11.63 27.34
C ALA A 36 -3.69 10.87 26.11
N TRP A 37 -2.88 10.76 25.05
CA TRP A 37 -3.23 9.99 23.85
C TRP A 37 -3.20 8.49 24.08
N GLN A 38 -2.21 7.96 24.84
CA GLN A 38 -2.16 6.56 25.27
C GLN A 38 -3.39 6.17 26.06
N GLY A 39 -3.86 7.04 26.95
CA GLY A 39 -5.10 6.81 27.73
C GLY A 39 -6.37 6.83 26.89
N LYS A 40 -6.35 7.51 25.73
CA LYS A 40 -7.49 7.60 24.81
C LYS A 40 -7.64 6.35 23.95
N TYR A 41 -6.52 5.72 23.55
CA TYR A 41 -6.52 4.56 22.66
C TYR A 41 -6.10 3.30 23.42
N GLN A 42 -7.04 2.38 23.59
CA GLN A 42 -6.78 1.08 24.24
C GLN A 42 -6.29 0.04 23.23
N TYR A 43 -6.64 0.19 21.97
CA TYR A 43 -6.26 -0.68 20.87
C TYR A 43 -5.83 0.18 19.68
N ILE A 44 -4.78 -0.23 19.00
CA ILE A 44 -4.28 0.42 17.78
C ILE A 44 -4.29 -0.63 16.69
N LEU A 45 -5.04 -0.36 15.63
CA LEU A 45 -5.16 -1.23 14.46
C LEU A 45 -4.62 -0.46 13.26
N ILE A 46 -3.71 -1.09 12.51
CA ILE A 46 -3.08 -0.48 11.34
C ILE A 46 -3.27 -1.39 10.15
N ASP A 47 -3.89 -0.86 9.12
CA ASP A 47 -4.02 -1.51 7.83
C ASP A 47 -2.91 -1.05 6.88
N GLU A 48 -2.65 -1.83 5.83
CA GLU A 48 -1.59 -1.58 4.82
C GLU A 48 -0.21 -1.31 5.46
N PHE A 49 0.12 -2.08 6.51
CA PHE A 49 1.33 -1.85 7.30
C PHE A 49 2.63 -1.93 6.50
N GLN A 50 2.66 -2.60 5.34
CA GLN A 50 3.82 -2.64 4.46
C GLN A 50 4.19 -1.27 3.88
N ASP A 51 3.27 -0.30 3.91
CA ASP A 51 3.47 1.03 3.31
C ASP A 51 3.88 2.11 4.32
N ILE A 52 4.01 1.76 5.61
CA ILE A 52 4.42 2.73 6.62
C ILE A 52 5.91 3.06 6.50
N ASN A 53 6.25 4.29 6.89
CA ASN A 53 7.63 4.73 7.07
C ASN A 53 8.10 4.58 8.53
N ARG A 54 9.40 4.81 8.75
CA ARG A 54 9.99 4.64 10.08
C ARG A 54 9.40 5.59 11.13
N ILE A 55 9.13 6.84 10.78
CA ILE A 55 8.60 7.82 11.74
C ILE A 55 7.19 7.43 12.16
N GLN A 56 6.35 7.01 11.21
CA GLN A 56 5.01 6.48 11.51
C GLN A 56 5.09 5.30 12.47
N TYR A 57 5.99 4.37 12.22
CA TYR A 57 6.17 3.22 13.10
C TYR A 57 6.62 3.60 14.51
N GLU A 58 7.57 4.53 14.65
CA GLU A 58 8.01 5.02 15.97
C GLU A 58 6.86 5.72 16.73
N ILE A 59 6.04 6.53 16.06
CA ILE A 59 4.85 7.14 16.65
C ILE A 59 3.88 6.06 17.15
N VAL A 60 3.64 5.04 16.34
CA VAL A 60 2.77 3.91 16.70
C VAL A 60 3.30 3.18 17.93
N LYS A 61 4.60 2.88 17.98
CA LYS A 61 5.21 2.25 19.16
C LYS A 61 5.04 3.08 20.42
N MET A 62 5.24 4.41 20.31
CA MET A 62 5.02 5.31 21.45
C MET A 62 3.57 5.28 21.94
N LEU A 63 2.61 5.34 21.01
CA LEU A 63 1.18 5.31 21.34
C LEU A 63 0.71 3.97 21.91
N ALA A 64 1.30 2.85 21.47
CA ALA A 64 0.90 1.52 21.91
C ALA A 64 1.31 1.21 23.37
N LEU A 65 2.30 1.92 23.89
CA LEU A 65 2.77 1.74 25.28
C LEU A 65 1.72 2.26 26.29
N PRO A 66 1.67 1.68 27.49
CA PRO A 66 2.42 0.49 27.95
C PRO A 66 1.76 -0.84 27.56
N GLN A 67 0.50 -0.83 27.08
CA GLN A 67 -0.32 -2.03 26.88
C GLN A 67 0.16 -2.89 25.72
N ASN A 68 0.69 -2.27 24.66
CA ASN A 68 1.08 -2.90 23.40
C ASN A 68 -0.06 -3.66 22.70
N ASN A 69 -1.30 -3.18 22.84
CA ASN A 69 -2.46 -3.72 22.15
C ASN A 69 -2.43 -3.25 20.67
N LEU A 70 -1.48 -3.77 19.93
CA LEU A 70 -1.23 -3.38 18.53
C LEU A 70 -1.60 -4.54 17.62
N PHE A 71 -2.43 -4.25 16.63
CA PHE A 71 -2.83 -5.17 15.58
C PHE A 71 -2.45 -4.56 14.21
N ILE A 72 -1.64 -5.27 13.45
CA ILE A 72 -1.23 -4.84 12.11
C ILE A 72 -1.75 -5.79 11.06
N VAL A 73 -2.19 -5.23 9.94
CA VAL A 73 -2.59 -5.98 8.74
C VAL A 73 -1.80 -5.43 7.56
N GLY A 74 -1.36 -6.31 6.68
CA GLY A 74 -0.63 -5.91 5.50
C GLY A 74 -0.21 -7.10 4.66
N ASP A 75 0.29 -6.80 3.49
CA ASP A 75 0.85 -7.77 2.56
C ASP A 75 2.20 -7.26 2.03
N ASP A 76 3.28 -7.86 2.51
CA ASP A 76 4.65 -7.50 2.13
C ASP A 76 4.89 -7.63 0.62
N ASP A 77 4.12 -8.47 -0.09
CA ASP A 77 4.18 -8.59 -1.55
C ASP A 77 3.58 -7.39 -2.29
N GLN A 78 2.76 -6.57 -1.60
CA GLN A 78 2.14 -5.38 -2.16
C GLN A 78 2.88 -4.09 -1.83
N SER A 79 4.05 -4.15 -1.21
CA SER A 79 4.85 -2.97 -0.88
C SER A 79 5.48 -2.33 -2.12
N ILE A 80 4.78 -1.37 -2.72
CA ILE A 80 5.21 -0.65 -3.94
C ILE A 80 5.54 0.83 -3.70
N TYR A 81 5.39 1.32 -2.45
CA TYR A 81 5.61 2.73 -2.09
C TYR A 81 6.97 3.02 -1.45
N ARG A 82 7.99 2.20 -1.73
CA ARG A 82 9.36 2.42 -1.23
C ARG A 82 9.90 3.81 -1.63
N PHE A 83 9.54 4.32 -2.79
CA PHE A 83 9.91 5.67 -3.25
C PHE A 83 9.26 6.80 -2.43
N ARG A 84 8.22 6.50 -1.63
CA ARG A 84 7.61 7.41 -0.65
C ARG A 84 8.09 7.15 0.78
N GLY A 85 9.15 6.36 0.96
CA GLY A 85 9.73 6.04 2.26
C GLY A 85 9.11 4.84 2.97
N ALA A 86 8.21 4.08 2.32
CA ALA A 86 7.70 2.81 2.84
C ALA A 86 8.85 1.83 3.10
N ARG A 87 8.76 1.11 4.21
CA ARG A 87 9.77 0.15 4.64
C ARG A 87 9.14 -1.20 4.98
N PRO A 88 8.99 -2.09 4.00
CA PRO A 88 8.44 -3.43 4.25
C PRO A 88 9.26 -4.22 5.28
N GLU A 89 10.53 -3.87 5.47
CA GLU A 89 11.38 -4.47 6.49
C GLU A 89 10.83 -4.30 7.91
N LEU A 90 10.04 -3.24 8.16
CA LEU A 90 9.36 -3.03 9.45
C LEU A 90 8.30 -4.10 9.71
N MET A 91 7.57 -4.49 8.67
CA MET A 91 6.60 -5.58 8.77
C MET A 91 7.28 -6.93 8.94
N LEU A 92 8.31 -7.21 8.14
CA LEU A 92 9.07 -8.46 8.21
C LEU A 92 9.80 -8.62 9.55
N GLY A 93 10.22 -7.51 10.16
CA GLY A 93 10.90 -7.47 11.46
C GLY A 93 9.99 -7.25 12.66
N PHE A 94 8.68 -7.22 12.49
CA PHE A 94 7.72 -6.87 13.55
C PHE A 94 7.85 -7.77 14.80
N GLU A 95 8.06 -9.06 14.60
CA GLU A 95 8.23 -10.03 15.69
C GLU A 95 9.52 -9.80 16.51
N ASN A 96 10.51 -9.07 15.98
CA ASN A 96 11.70 -8.68 16.75
C ASN A 96 11.36 -7.61 17.80
N ASP A 97 10.48 -6.67 17.46
CA ASP A 97 10.01 -5.63 18.38
C ASP A 97 8.92 -6.17 19.32
N TYR A 98 8.13 -7.14 18.86
CA TYR A 98 7.02 -7.76 19.59
C TYR A 98 7.14 -9.29 19.59
N PRO A 99 8.03 -9.87 20.42
CA PRO A 99 8.29 -11.33 20.41
C PRO A 99 7.11 -12.22 20.82
N LYS A 100 6.06 -11.63 21.37
CA LYS A 100 4.81 -12.33 21.74
C LYS A 100 3.70 -12.13 20.70
N ALA A 101 3.98 -11.47 19.58
CA ALA A 101 3.00 -11.29 18.53
C ALA A 101 2.64 -12.65 17.90
N GLU A 102 1.35 -12.84 17.67
CA GLU A 102 0.85 -13.97 16.90
C GLU A 102 0.65 -13.56 15.45
N ARG A 103 1.18 -14.36 14.54
CA ARG A 103 1.01 -14.12 13.10
C ARG A 103 -0.07 -15.03 12.53
N ILE A 104 -1.07 -14.43 11.93
CA ILE A 104 -2.15 -15.11 11.24
C ILE A 104 -1.99 -14.87 9.74
N LEU A 105 -1.87 -15.94 8.97
CA LEU A 105 -1.80 -15.87 7.51
C LEU A 105 -3.19 -16.04 6.91
N LEU A 106 -3.62 -15.06 6.11
CA LEU A 106 -4.83 -15.16 5.28
C LEU A 106 -4.43 -15.71 3.92
N ASP A 107 -4.47 -17.02 3.74
CA ASP A 107 -3.96 -17.74 2.57
C ASP A 107 -4.99 -17.96 1.47
N THR A 108 -6.24 -17.59 1.70
CA THR A 108 -7.32 -17.81 0.75
C THR A 108 -7.74 -16.54 0.05
N ASN A 109 -7.55 -16.50 -1.27
CA ASN A 109 -7.95 -15.39 -2.12
C ASN A 109 -9.38 -15.60 -2.66
N TYR A 110 -10.32 -14.79 -2.19
CA TYR A 110 -11.72 -14.80 -2.61
C TYR A 110 -12.02 -13.86 -3.78
N ARG A 111 -11.08 -12.98 -4.15
CA ARG A 111 -11.25 -11.95 -5.18
C ARG A 111 -11.03 -12.50 -6.58
N SER A 112 -9.92 -13.19 -6.78
CA SER A 112 -9.41 -13.57 -8.10
C SER A 112 -9.60 -15.05 -8.39
N VAL A 113 -9.74 -15.38 -9.67
CA VAL A 113 -9.72 -16.76 -10.16
C VAL A 113 -8.33 -17.39 -10.06
N CYS A 114 -8.26 -18.72 -10.07
CA CYS A 114 -7.05 -19.49 -9.91
C CYS A 114 -5.95 -19.05 -10.89
N THR A 115 -6.29 -18.89 -12.17
CA THR A 115 -5.36 -18.45 -13.22
C THR A 115 -4.62 -17.16 -12.88
N ILE A 116 -5.32 -16.17 -12.30
CA ILE A 116 -4.71 -14.88 -11.91
C ILE A 116 -3.83 -15.07 -10.68
N THR A 117 -4.34 -15.74 -9.65
CA THR A 117 -3.62 -15.96 -8.38
C THR A 117 -2.32 -16.71 -8.59
N GLU A 118 -2.33 -17.79 -9.39
CA GLU A 118 -1.13 -18.55 -9.71
C GLU A 118 -0.09 -17.74 -10.49
N ARG A 119 -0.53 -16.96 -11.49
CA ARG A 119 0.40 -16.16 -12.30
C ARG A 119 1.02 -15.03 -11.47
N ALA A 120 0.22 -14.35 -10.64
CA ALA A 120 0.73 -13.37 -9.69
C ALA A 120 1.72 -13.98 -8.71
N GLY A 121 1.41 -15.16 -8.16
CA GLY A 121 2.30 -15.95 -7.29
C GLY A 121 3.64 -16.26 -7.93
N ARG A 122 3.65 -16.66 -9.21
CA ARG A 122 4.90 -16.91 -9.97
C ARG A 122 5.73 -15.63 -10.14
N VAL A 123 5.11 -14.49 -10.41
CA VAL A 123 5.83 -13.21 -10.53
C VAL A 123 6.47 -12.84 -9.20
N ILE A 124 5.69 -12.86 -8.12
CA ILE A 124 6.17 -12.42 -6.82
C ILE A 124 7.17 -13.40 -6.17
N SER A 125 7.18 -14.66 -6.56
CA SER A 125 8.13 -15.65 -6.05
C SER A 125 9.60 -15.35 -6.38
N HIS A 126 9.87 -14.42 -7.31
CA HIS A 126 11.22 -13.93 -7.57
C HIS A 126 11.75 -13.01 -6.44
N ASN A 127 10.87 -12.48 -5.60
CA ASN A 127 11.27 -11.77 -4.40
C ASN A 127 11.71 -12.78 -3.34
N THR A 128 12.92 -12.63 -2.83
CA THR A 128 13.48 -13.50 -1.78
C THR A 128 13.22 -12.97 -0.37
N THR A 129 13.00 -11.66 -0.23
CA THR A 129 12.77 -10.99 1.06
C THR A 129 11.27 -10.80 1.26
N ARG A 130 10.59 -11.87 1.71
CA ARG A 130 9.14 -11.91 1.91
C ARG A 130 8.77 -13.00 2.91
N PHE A 131 7.56 -12.91 3.49
CA PHE A 131 7.01 -14.05 4.22
C PHE A 131 6.68 -15.21 3.26
N PRO A 132 6.99 -16.44 3.62
CA PRO A 132 6.53 -17.59 2.86
C PRO A 132 4.99 -17.65 2.89
N LYS A 133 4.37 -17.67 1.70
CA LYS A 133 2.91 -17.72 1.53
C LYS A 133 2.56 -18.67 0.40
N ASP A 134 1.54 -19.50 0.61
CA ASP A 134 0.91 -20.34 -0.42
C ASP A 134 -0.54 -19.87 -0.57
N ILE A 135 -0.75 -18.84 -1.39
CA ILE A 135 -2.06 -18.23 -1.58
C ILE A 135 -2.89 -19.07 -2.55
N ARG A 136 -4.06 -19.51 -2.09
CA ARG A 136 -5.00 -20.35 -2.84
C ARG A 136 -6.22 -19.55 -3.25
N ALA A 137 -6.64 -19.68 -4.51
CA ALA A 137 -7.87 -19.08 -4.96
C ALA A 137 -9.07 -19.90 -4.48
N ALA A 138 -10.06 -19.23 -3.87
CA ALA A 138 -11.37 -19.82 -3.57
C ALA A 138 -12.24 -19.97 -4.85
N ARG A 139 -11.94 -19.16 -5.87
CA ARG A 139 -12.63 -19.21 -7.17
C ARG A 139 -11.94 -20.23 -8.07
N GLY A 140 -12.72 -20.90 -8.91
CA GLY A 140 -12.23 -21.89 -9.87
C GLY A 140 -11.32 -21.30 -10.96
N GLU A 141 -11.03 -22.10 -11.96
CA GLU A 141 -10.26 -21.71 -13.14
C GLU A 141 -10.89 -20.49 -13.83
N GLY A 142 -10.01 -19.61 -14.32
CA GLY A 142 -10.39 -18.46 -15.12
C GLY A 142 -9.96 -18.60 -16.58
N ARG A 143 -10.26 -17.58 -17.39
CA ARG A 143 -9.72 -17.50 -18.74
C ARG A 143 -8.20 -17.40 -18.71
N PRO A 144 -7.49 -17.93 -19.71
CA PRO A 144 -6.06 -17.70 -19.88
C PRO A 144 -5.75 -16.21 -19.94
N ILE A 145 -4.57 -15.83 -19.40
CA ILE A 145 -4.08 -14.46 -19.52
C ILE A 145 -3.65 -14.25 -20.98
N ASP A 146 -4.18 -13.21 -21.61
CA ASP A 146 -3.84 -12.83 -22.97
C ASP A 146 -2.72 -11.79 -22.94
N ILE A 147 -1.62 -12.06 -23.63
CA ILE A 147 -0.45 -11.17 -23.74
C ILE A 147 -0.33 -10.78 -25.21
N ARG A 148 -0.41 -9.48 -25.48
CA ARG A 148 -0.30 -8.93 -26.81
C ARG A 148 0.80 -7.90 -26.89
N LEU A 149 1.50 -7.87 -28.00
CA LEU A 149 2.51 -6.86 -28.32
C LEU A 149 2.01 -6.03 -29.49
N TRP A 150 2.18 -4.74 -29.37
CA TRP A 150 1.76 -3.78 -30.38
C TRP A 150 2.97 -3.02 -30.92
N PRO A 151 2.97 -2.59 -32.19
CA PRO A 151 4.11 -1.90 -32.79
C PRO A 151 4.36 -0.51 -32.19
N ASP A 152 3.33 0.13 -31.69
CA ASP A 152 3.40 1.46 -31.08
C ASP A 152 2.22 1.71 -30.13
N PRO A 153 2.30 2.78 -29.30
CA PRO A 153 1.25 3.13 -28.32
C PRO A 153 -0.11 3.46 -28.94
N VAL A 154 -0.15 3.92 -30.20
CA VAL A 154 -1.42 4.26 -30.87
C VAL A 154 -2.20 2.99 -31.18
N HIS A 155 -1.54 1.99 -31.75
CA HIS A 155 -2.16 0.69 -32.01
C HIS A 155 -2.59 0.00 -30.72
N GLU A 156 -1.77 0.07 -29.66
CA GLU A 156 -2.13 -0.44 -28.33
C GLU A 156 -3.41 0.23 -27.82
N THR A 157 -3.47 1.56 -27.85
CA THR A 157 -4.64 2.33 -27.37
C THR A 157 -5.90 1.98 -28.17
N LEU A 158 -5.81 1.93 -29.49
CA LEU A 158 -6.95 1.60 -30.35
C LEU A 158 -7.46 0.18 -30.08
N ALA A 159 -6.55 -0.77 -29.88
CA ALA A 159 -6.91 -2.14 -29.54
C ALA A 159 -7.61 -2.25 -28.18
N ILE A 160 -7.12 -1.55 -27.15
CA ILE A 160 -7.73 -1.49 -25.82
C ILE A 160 -9.14 -0.89 -25.94
N VAL A 161 -9.30 0.25 -26.64
CA VAL A 161 -10.60 0.89 -26.82
C VAL A 161 -11.58 -0.03 -27.56
N SER A 162 -11.12 -0.73 -28.60
CA SER A 162 -11.95 -1.72 -29.30
C SER A 162 -12.40 -2.82 -28.37
N GLN A 163 -11.50 -3.38 -27.60
CA GLN A 163 -11.82 -4.47 -26.66
C GLN A 163 -12.80 -4.03 -25.56
N LEU A 164 -12.67 -2.82 -25.03
CA LEU A 164 -13.64 -2.27 -24.07
C LEU A 164 -15.04 -2.16 -24.69
N ARG A 165 -15.13 -1.70 -25.95
CA ARG A 165 -16.41 -1.64 -26.66
C ARG A 165 -17.03 -3.02 -26.88
N ASP A 166 -16.21 -4.00 -27.24
CA ASP A 166 -16.67 -5.39 -27.41
C ASP A 166 -17.27 -5.93 -26.10
N TYR A 167 -16.62 -5.67 -24.97
CA TYR A 167 -17.15 -6.07 -23.65
C TYR A 167 -18.48 -5.36 -23.33
N VAL A 168 -18.61 -4.08 -23.66
CA VAL A 168 -19.90 -3.37 -23.48
C VAL A 168 -20.99 -4.00 -24.33
N GLN A 169 -20.70 -4.38 -25.59
CA GLN A 169 -21.66 -5.07 -26.45
C GLN A 169 -22.06 -6.45 -25.89
N MET A 170 -21.17 -7.10 -25.13
CA MET A 170 -21.44 -8.33 -24.42
C MET A 170 -22.20 -8.11 -23.07
N GLY A 171 -22.54 -6.85 -22.75
CA GLY A 171 -23.31 -6.52 -21.55
C GLY A 171 -22.49 -6.21 -20.30
N VAL A 172 -21.15 -6.09 -20.42
CA VAL A 172 -20.29 -5.67 -19.30
C VAL A 172 -20.28 -4.14 -19.21
N PRO A 173 -20.74 -3.52 -18.12
CA PRO A 173 -20.73 -2.07 -17.99
C PRO A 173 -19.32 -1.53 -17.79
N TYR A 174 -19.07 -0.28 -18.18
CA TYR A 174 -17.74 0.34 -18.04
C TYR A 174 -17.22 0.38 -16.60
N GLU A 175 -18.09 0.49 -15.62
CA GLU A 175 -17.77 0.50 -14.18
C GLU A 175 -17.16 -0.82 -13.68
N GLU A 176 -17.36 -1.91 -14.41
CA GLU A 176 -16.77 -3.22 -14.13
C GLU A 176 -15.41 -3.44 -14.84
N MET A 177 -14.91 -2.43 -15.56
CA MET A 177 -13.67 -2.52 -16.31
C MET A 177 -12.63 -1.56 -15.74
N ALA A 178 -11.36 -1.96 -15.76
CA ALA A 178 -10.24 -1.10 -15.41
C ALA A 178 -9.08 -1.28 -16.39
N VAL A 179 -8.44 -0.19 -16.76
CA VAL A 179 -7.18 -0.18 -17.52
C VAL A 179 -6.09 0.34 -16.60
N LEU A 180 -5.08 -0.50 -16.35
CA LEU A 180 -3.94 -0.16 -15.52
C LEU A 180 -2.73 0.13 -16.39
N TYR A 181 -2.06 1.25 -16.15
CA TYR A 181 -0.87 1.64 -16.90
C TYR A 181 0.17 2.25 -15.95
N ARG A 182 1.43 2.18 -16.33
CA ARG A 182 2.54 2.62 -15.47
C ARG A 182 3.05 4.03 -15.78
N CYS A 183 2.87 4.52 -16.99
CA CYS A 183 3.46 5.78 -17.45
C CYS A 183 2.39 6.77 -17.91
N LEU A 184 2.44 7.99 -17.35
CA LEU A 184 1.55 9.09 -17.70
C LEU A 184 2.06 9.95 -18.89
N LEU A 185 3.19 9.59 -19.49
CA LEU A 185 3.87 10.43 -20.49
C LEU A 185 3.03 10.77 -21.74
N TYR A 186 1.94 10.04 -21.96
CA TYR A 186 1.12 10.17 -23.16
C TYR A 186 -0.38 10.34 -22.87
N THR A 187 -0.74 10.59 -21.63
CA THR A 187 -2.14 10.88 -21.33
C THR A 187 -2.42 12.35 -21.59
N SER A 188 -3.44 12.61 -22.40
CA SER A 188 -4.07 13.94 -22.44
C SER A 188 -4.46 14.34 -21.02
N PRO A 189 -4.35 15.63 -20.63
CA PRO A 189 -4.78 16.08 -19.32
C PRO A 189 -6.20 15.59 -19.06
N SER A 190 -6.39 14.96 -17.90
CA SER A 190 -7.70 14.54 -17.47
C SER A 190 -8.56 15.79 -17.25
N PRO A 191 -9.86 15.78 -17.59
CA PRO A 191 -10.75 16.89 -17.27
C PRO A 191 -10.87 17.18 -15.76
N ARG A 192 -10.17 16.42 -14.91
CA ARG A 192 -10.14 16.57 -13.46
C ARG A 192 -8.82 17.11 -12.90
N ASP A 193 -7.83 17.37 -13.77
CA ASP A 193 -6.54 17.96 -13.38
C ASP A 193 -6.58 19.49 -13.48
#